data_dc091690de8b41b21df8bd697cc2d410
#
_entry.id   dc091690de8b41b21df8bd697cc2d410
#
_cell.length_a   1.000
_cell.length_b   1.000
_cell.length_c   1.000
_cell.angle_alpha   90.00
_cell.angle_beta   90.00
_cell.angle_gamma   90.00
#
_symmetry.space_group_name_H-M   'P 1'
#
loop_
_entity.id
_entity.type
_entity.pdbx_description
1 polymer ?
#
loop_
_entity_poly.entity_id
_entity_poly.type
_entity_poly.pdbx_seq_one_letter_code
_entity_poly.pdbx_strand_id
1 'polypeptide(L)' 'MKRQKRDRLERAHSRGYQAGITGRSKEMCPYQMIEARSHWLGGWRKAMEDRAVSVSAMMV' A
#
# COMPACT_ATOMS: atom_id res chain seq x y z
N MET A 1 13.15 -6.21 -22.16
CA MET A 1 12.36 -5.97 -21.71
C MET A 1 11.83 -4.71 -21.54
N LYS A 2 10.71 -4.45 -21.53
CA LYS A 2 10.20 -3.26 -21.40
C LYS A 2 9.65 -3.02 -20.14
N ARG A 3 9.91 -1.98 -19.45
CA ARG A 3 9.37 -1.66 -18.26
C ARG A 3 8.25 -0.82 -18.48
N GLN A 4 7.09 -1.10 -18.07
CA GLN A 4 5.93 -0.33 -18.28
C GLN A 4 5.61 0.50 -17.09
N LYS A 5 4.82 1.51 -17.23
CA LYS A 5 4.38 2.34 -16.15
C LYS A 5 3.61 1.52 -15.17
N ARG A 6 2.91 0.53 -15.66
CA ARG A 6 2.19 -0.37 -14.84
C ARG A 6 3.03 -1.01 -13.78
N ASP A 7 4.22 -1.42 -14.17
CA ASP A 7 5.15 -2.05 -13.28
C ASP A 7 5.51 -1.14 -12.14
N ARG A 8 5.73 0.10 -12.43
CA ARG A 8 6.09 1.08 -11.47
C ARG A 8 4.94 1.33 -10.50
N LEU A 9 3.72 1.37 -11.00
CA LEU A 9 2.56 1.57 -10.17
C LEU A 9 2.31 0.39 -9.25
N GLU A 10 2.59 -0.79 -9.74
CA GLU A 10 2.44 -1.99 -8.93
C GLU A 10 3.42 -1.99 -7.78
N ARG A 11 4.61 -1.48 -8.03
CA ARG A 11 5.60 -1.40 -6.99
C ARG A 11 5.15 -0.41 -5.94
N ALA A 12 4.57 0.70 -6.37
CA ALA A 12 4.09 1.70 -5.44
C ALA A 12 3.02 1.09 -4.55
N HIS A 13 2.13 0.31 -5.15
CA HIS A 13 1.06 -0.33 -4.40
C HIS A 13 1.65 -1.29 -3.36
N SER A 14 2.61 -2.07 -3.76
CA SER A 14 3.28 -3.01 -2.87
C SER A 14 3.93 -2.32 -1.70
N ARG A 15 4.62 -1.24 -1.98
CA ARG A 15 5.28 -0.50 -0.94
C ARG A 15 4.29 0.11 0.03
N GLY A 16 3.16 0.56 -0.50
CA GLY A 16 2.12 1.10 0.33
C GLY A 16 1.57 0.03 1.26
N TYR A 17 1.39 -1.14 0.70
CA TYR A 17 0.87 -2.26 1.47
C TYR A 17 1.82 -2.59 2.62
N GLN A 18 3.10 -2.64 2.33
CA GLN A 18 4.09 -2.91 3.35
C GLN A 18 4.10 -1.84 4.42
N ALA A 19 3.96 -0.59 4.02
CA ALA A 19 3.93 0.49 4.96
C ALA A 19 2.73 0.36 5.89
N GLY A 20 1.59 -0.02 5.33
CA GLY A 20 0.38 -0.20 6.12
C GLY A 20 0.52 -1.34 7.11
N ILE A 21 1.10 -2.44 6.64
CA ILE A 21 1.29 -3.62 7.49
C ILE A 21 2.22 -3.31 8.65
N THR A 22 3.24 -2.50 8.42
CA THR A 22 4.18 -2.16 9.47
C THR A 22 3.71 -1.01 10.34
N GLY A 23 2.53 -0.48 10.05
CA GLY A 23 1.97 0.58 10.88
C GLY A 23 2.43 1.97 10.59
N ARG A 24 2.95 2.22 9.39
CA ARG A 24 3.37 3.55 9.06
C ARG A 24 2.19 4.41 8.68
N SER A 25 2.37 5.69 8.83
CA SER A 25 1.30 6.62 8.54
C SER A 25 1.18 6.83 7.03
N LYS A 26 -0.01 7.13 6.56
CA LYS A 26 -0.22 7.36 5.14
C LYS A 26 0.55 8.57 4.66
N GLU A 27 0.96 9.43 5.58
CA GLU A 27 1.72 10.60 5.22
C GLU A 27 3.18 10.28 4.92
N MET A 28 3.55 9.05 5.16
CA MET A 28 4.92 8.62 4.88
C MET A 28 5.11 8.28 3.40
N CYS A 29 4.10 8.47 2.61
CA CYS A 29 4.17 8.17 1.19
C CYS A 29 5.31 8.93 0.54
N PRO A 30 6.25 8.23 -0.10
CA PRO A 30 7.40 8.87 -0.70
C PRO A 30 7.16 9.40 -2.10
N TYR A 31 6.01 9.07 -2.68
CA TYR A 31 5.73 9.47 -4.03
C TYR A 31 5.01 10.79 -4.10
N GLN A 32 5.43 11.63 -5.02
CA GLN A 32 4.79 12.91 -5.20
C GLN A 32 3.87 12.91 -6.39
N MET A 33 4.09 11.99 -7.34
CA MET A 33 3.24 11.91 -8.48
C MET A 33 1.92 11.37 -8.06
N ILE A 34 0.87 11.99 -8.53
CA ILE A 34 -0.45 11.61 -8.15
C ILE A 34 -0.79 10.17 -8.45
N GLU A 35 -0.35 9.66 -9.56
CA GLU A 35 -0.61 8.27 -9.92
C GLU A 35 0.05 7.31 -8.95
N ALA A 36 1.33 7.48 -8.76
CA ALA A 36 2.07 6.60 -7.89
C ALA A 36 1.58 6.71 -6.46
N ARG A 37 1.26 7.92 -6.05
CA ARG A 37 0.79 8.16 -4.71
C ARG A 37 -0.55 7.47 -4.49
N SER A 38 -1.41 7.52 -5.48
CA SER A 38 -2.70 6.89 -5.42
C SER A 38 -2.56 5.39 -5.22
N HIS A 39 -1.64 4.78 -5.97
CA HIS A 39 -1.41 3.36 -5.87
C HIS A 39 -0.79 3.00 -4.51
N TRP A 40 0.10 3.84 -4.03
CA TRP A 40 0.71 3.62 -2.74
C TRP A 40 -0.36 3.66 -1.65
N LEU A 41 -1.23 4.65 -1.71
CA LEU A 41 -2.30 4.77 -0.74
C LEU A 41 -3.29 3.62 -0.84
N GLY A 42 -3.51 3.14 -2.05
CA GLY A 42 -4.37 1.98 -2.26
C GLY A 42 -3.82 0.77 -1.54
N GLY A 43 -2.52 0.56 -1.65
CA GLY A 43 -1.88 -0.55 -0.97
C GLY A 43 -1.93 -0.36 0.54
N TRP A 44 -1.72 0.85 0.99
CA TRP A 44 -1.76 1.17 2.40
C TRP A 44 -3.14 0.86 2.99
N ARG A 45 -4.18 1.26 2.28
CA ARG A 45 -5.54 0.99 2.73
C ARG A 45 -5.84 -0.48 2.75
N LYS A 46 -5.38 -1.19 1.76
CA LYS A 46 -5.59 -2.62 1.70
C LYS A 46 -4.94 -3.27 2.91
N ALA A 47 -3.76 -2.81 3.29
CA ALA A 47 -3.06 -3.34 4.44
C ALA A 47 -3.84 -3.07 5.72
N MET A 48 -4.44 -1.90 5.80
CA MET A 48 -5.23 -1.56 6.97
C MET A 48 -6.42 -2.50 7.08
N GLU A 49 -7.05 -2.77 5.97
CA GLU A 49 -8.18 -3.67 5.95
C GLU A 49 -7.77 -5.09 6.32
N ASP A 50 -6.65 -5.52 5.80
CA ASP A 50 -6.16 -6.86 6.08
C ASP A 50 -5.81 -7.01 7.55
N ARG A 51 -5.23 -5.98 8.12
CA ARG A 51 -4.90 -6.01 9.53
C ARG A 51 -6.13 -6.08 10.39
N ALA A 52 -7.14 -5.33 10.03
CA ALA A 52 -8.38 -5.32 10.77
C ALA A 52 -9.05 -6.69 10.72
N VAL A 53 -9.06 -7.29 9.55
CA VAL A 53 -9.66 -8.60 9.38
C VAL A 53 -8.89 -9.63 10.18
N SER A 54 -7.58 -9.54 10.15
CA SER A 54 -6.74 -10.46 10.87
C SER A 54 -6.99 -10.40 12.37
N VAL A 55 -7.09 -9.20 12.87
CA VAL A 55 -7.32 -8.99 14.28
C VAL A 55 -8.68 -9.54 14.67
N SER A 56 -9.67 -9.28 13.83
CA SER A 56 -11.01 -9.79 14.07
C SER A 56 -11.01 -11.30 14.10
N ALA A 57 -10.33 -11.91 13.16
CA ALA A 57 -10.28 -13.34 13.08
C ALA A 57 -9.61 -13.92 14.32
N MET A 58 -8.61 -13.24 14.81
CA MET A 58 -7.92 -13.72 15.97
C MET A 58 -8.73 -13.60 17.23
N MET A 59 -9.62 -12.67 17.26
CA MET A 59 -10.43 -12.47 18.44
C MET A 59 -11.57 -13.43 18.52
N VAL A 60 -11.89 -14.06 17.44
CA VAL A 60 -12.94 -15.06 17.44
C VAL A 60 -12.39 -16.39 17.87
#